data_4573a6a75d98627179348afdcb19f865
#
_entry.id   4573a6a75d98627179348afdcb19f865
#
_cell.length_a   1.000
_cell.length_b   1.000
_cell.length_c   1.000
_cell.angle_alpha   90.00
_cell.angle_beta   90.00
_cell.angle_gamma   90.00
#
_symmetry.space_group_name_H-M   'P 1'
#
loop_
_entity.id
_entity.type
_entity.pdbx_description
1 polymer ?
#
loop_
_entity_poly.entity_id
_entity_poly.type
_entity_poly.pdbx_seq_one_letter_code
_entity_poly.pdbx_strand_id
1 'polypeptide(L)' 'MRLLAPRDVGRRLHLSTSRVIQLDREGRLRALRDSAGRRFYLADDVERFAAERERLARAKREASGG' A
#
# COMPACT_ATOMS: atom_id res chain seq x y z
N MET A 1 -10.64 12.40 7.50
CA MET A 1 -9.67 11.80 6.57
C MET A 1 -8.43 11.39 7.34
N ARG A 2 -8.05 10.14 7.24
CA ARG A 2 -6.90 9.61 7.95
C ARG A 2 -5.72 9.45 7.01
N LEU A 3 -4.57 9.98 7.40
CA LEU A 3 -3.34 9.91 6.61
C LEU A 3 -2.31 9.04 7.33
N LEU A 4 -1.55 8.29 6.55
CA LEU A 4 -0.50 7.40 7.05
C LEU A 4 0.84 7.79 6.45
N ALA A 5 1.89 7.76 7.27
CA ALA A 5 3.25 7.93 6.80
C ALA A 5 3.71 6.66 6.07
N PRO A 6 4.74 6.74 5.21
CA PRO A 6 5.23 5.55 4.49
C PRO A 6 5.58 4.38 5.43
N ARG A 7 6.15 4.67 6.59
CA ARG A 7 6.47 3.64 7.59
C ARG A 7 5.21 2.89 8.05
N ASP A 8 4.14 3.64 8.31
CA ASP A 8 2.89 3.04 8.77
C ASP A 8 2.24 2.20 7.68
N VAL A 9 2.33 2.65 6.44
CA VAL A 9 1.86 1.88 5.28
C VAL A 9 2.65 0.58 5.16
N GLY A 10 3.96 0.66 5.32
CA GLY A 10 4.82 -0.52 5.29
C GLY A 10 4.43 -1.54 6.35
N ARG A 11 4.14 -1.08 7.57
CA ARG A 11 3.69 -1.97 8.65
C ARG A 11 2.37 -2.63 8.30
N ARG A 12 1.43 -1.86 7.76
CA ARG A 12 0.11 -2.39 7.40
C ARG A 12 0.19 -3.42 6.29
N LEU A 13 1.07 -3.21 5.32
CA LEU A 13 1.19 -4.07 4.14
C LEU A 13 2.29 -5.13 4.29
N HIS A 14 3.03 -5.11 5.39
CA HIS A 14 4.20 -5.99 5.61
C HIS A 14 5.26 -5.78 4.53
N LEU A 15 5.53 -4.52 4.22
CA LEU A 15 6.53 -4.13 3.22
C LEU A 15 7.52 -3.15 3.83
N SER A 16 8.70 -3.07 3.23
CA SER A 16 9.67 -2.05 3.62
C SER A 16 9.19 -0.66 3.16
N THR A 17 9.69 0.38 3.80
CA THR A 17 9.41 1.76 3.39
C THR A 17 9.82 2.00 1.94
N SER A 18 10.95 1.46 1.54
CA SER A 18 11.43 1.59 0.14
C SER A 18 10.44 0.98 -0.84
N ARG A 19 9.86 -0.17 -0.49
CA ARG A 19 8.88 -0.82 -1.35
C ARG A 19 7.59 0.01 -1.45
N VAL A 20 7.17 0.64 -0.36
CA VAL A 20 6.01 1.53 -0.37
C VAL A 20 6.24 2.69 -1.32
N ILE A 21 7.42 3.30 -1.26
CA ILE A 21 7.78 4.41 -2.15
C ILE A 21 7.81 3.95 -3.61
N GLN A 22 8.28 2.74 -3.85
CA GLN A 22 8.29 2.17 -5.20
C GLN A 22 6.88 2.01 -5.75
N LEU A 23 5.93 1.55 -4.92
CA LEU A 23 4.52 1.43 -5.32
C LEU A 23 3.94 2.79 -5.70
N ASP A 24 4.31 3.84 -4.97
CA ASP A 24 3.91 5.20 -5.30
C ASP A 24 4.47 5.62 -6.67
N ARG A 25 5.76 5.36 -6.91
CA ARG A 25 6.38 5.70 -8.19
C ARG A 25 5.76 4.94 -9.37
N GLU A 26 5.31 3.72 -9.13
CA GLU A 26 4.64 2.92 -10.15
C GLU A 26 3.19 3.32 -10.36
N GLY A 27 2.69 4.26 -9.59
CA GLY A 27 1.30 4.70 -9.67
C GLY A 27 0.29 3.72 -9.09
N ARG A 28 0.75 2.72 -8.35
CA ARG A 28 -0.11 1.70 -7.77
C ARG A 28 -0.69 2.11 -6.42
N LEU A 29 -0.03 3.06 -5.75
CA LEU A 29 -0.48 3.59 -4.48
C LEU A 29 -0.27 5.09 -4.49
N ARG A 30 -1.35 5.86 -4.33
CA ARG A 30 -1.30 7.32 -4.45
C ARG A 30 -0.75 7.96 -3.18
N ALA A 31 0.25 8.82 -3.35
CA ALA A 31 0.80 9.61 -2.26
C ALA A 31 0.31 11.04 -2.34
N LEU A 32 0.05 11.64 -1.19
CA LEU A 32 -0.19 13.06 -1.03
C LEU A 32 1.06 13.68 -0.42
N ARG A 33 1.32 14.95 -0.72
CA ARG A 33 2.47 15.65 -0.15
C ARG A 33 2.01 16.88 0.60
N ASP A 34 2.64 17.15 1.74
CA ASP A 34 2.38 18.38 2.49
C ASP A 34 3.29 19.51 1.97
N SER A 35 3.19 20.69 2.59
CA SER A 35 3.98 21.86 2.20
C SER A 35 5.48 21.65 2.39
N ALA A 36 5.89 20.72 3.26
CA ALA A 36 7.29 20.37 3.48
C ALA A 36 7.78 19.27 2.53
N GLY A 37 6.92 18.78 1.64
CA GLY A 37 7.27 17.72 0.68
C GLY A 37 7.20 16.32 1.25
N ARG A 38 6.68 16.15 2.46
CA ARG A 38 6.55 14.82 3.08
C ARG A 38 5.41 14.05 2.45
N ARG A 39 5.62 12.75 2.27
CA ARG A 39 4.61 11.86 1.67
C ARG A 39 3.67 11.33 2.72
N PHE A 40 2.37 11.31 2.37
CA PHE A 40 1.34 10.68 3.18
C PHE A 40 0.41 9.89 2.26
N TYR A 41 -0.21 8.88 2.81
CA TYR A 41 -1.12 8.01 2.06
C TYR A 41 -2.48 8.01 2.76
N LEU A 42 -3.56 8.01 1.97
CA LEU A 42 -4.90 7.89 2.53
C LEU A 42 -5.09 6.50 3.10
N ALA A 43 -5.54 6.42 4.35
CA ALA A 43 -5.76 5.13 5.00
C ALA A 43 -6.73 4.26 4.20
N ASP A 44 -7.79 4.87 3.65
CA ASP A 44 -8.76 4.13 2.86
C ASP A 44 -8.14 3.51 1.61
N ASP A 45 -7.23 4.23 0.95
CA ASP A 45 -6.52 3.69 -0.21
C ASP A 45 -5.61 2.54 0.17
N VAL A 46 -4.94 2.65 1.31
CA VAL A 46 -4.07 1.60 1.82
C VAL A 46 -4.88 0.34 2.13
N GLU A 47 -6.05 0.50 2.76
CA GLU A 47 -6.91 -0.64 3.09
C GLU A 47 -7.46 -1.32 1.84
N ARG A 48 -7.81 -0.54 0.81
CA ARG A 48 -8.25 -1.11 -0.47
C ARG A 48 -7.12 -1.88 -1.14
N PHE A 49 -5.92 -1.34 -1.10
CA PHE A 49 -4.74 -1.99 -1.65
C PHE A 49 -4.44 -3.30 -0.91
N ALA A 50 -4.54 -3.27 0.42
CA ALA A 50 -4.33 -4.47 1.23
C ALA A 50 -5.34 -5.55 0.91
N ALA A 51 -6.62 -5.18 0.81
CA ALA A 51 -7.69 -6.12 0.50
C ALA A 51 -7.50 -6.74 -0.89
N GLU A 52 -7.08 -5.94 -1.86
CA GLU A 52 -6.82 -6.43 -3.21
C GLU A 52 -5.66 -7.40 -3.22
N ARG A 53 -4.58 -7.10 -2.49
CA ARG A 53 -3.44 -8.01 -2.38
C ARG A 53 -3.83 -9.34 -1.76
N GLU A 54 -4.63 -9.31 -0.71
CA GLU A 54 -5.11 -10.52 -0.05
C GLU A 54 -5.96 -11.35 -1.00
N ARG A 55 -6.82 -10.69 -1.78
CA ARG A 55 -7.68 -11.35 -2.75
C ARG A 55 -6.87 -12.02 -3.86
N LEU A 56 -5.86 -11.33 -4.38
CA LEU A 56 -4.98 -11.87 -5.40
C LEU A 56 -4.14 -13.03 -4.88
N ALA A 57 -3.64 -12.93 -3.65
CA ALA A 57 -2.86 -14.00 -3.03
C ALA A 57 -3.73 -15.24 -2.79
N ARG A 58 -4.99 -15.04 -2.38
CA ARG A 58 -5.94 -16.13 -2.18
C ARG A 58 -6.28 -16.82 -3.49
N ALA A 59 -6.56 -16.03 -4.53
CA ALA A 59 -6.86 -16.59 -5.86
C ALA A 59 -5.69 -17.38 -6.40
N LYS A 60 -4.47 -16.88 -6.21
CA LYS A 60 -3.26 -17.57 -6.65
C LYS A 60 -3.07 -18.88 -5.90
N ARG A 61 -3.35 -18.90 -4.59
CA ARG A 61 -3.25 -20.14 -3.80
C ARG A 61 -4.29 -21.16 -4.23
N GLU A 62 -5.53 -20.71 -4.49
CA GLU A 62 -6.57 -21.60 -4.97
C GLU A 62 -6.24 -22.17 -6.34
N ALA A 63 -5.67 -21.36 -7.23
CA ALA A 63 -5.29 -21.81 -8.56
C ALA A 63 -4.14 -22.82 -8.52
N SER A 64 -3.22 -22.69 -7.57
CA SER A 64 -2.05 -23.58 -7.48
C SER A 64 -2.28 -24.76 -6.55
N GLY A 65 -3.31 -24.69 -5.70
CA GLY A 65 -3.62 -25.75 -4.75
C GLY A 65 -4.56 -26.81 -5.27
N GLY A 66 -4.89 -26.72 -6.55
CA GLY A 66 -5.84 -27.61 -7.21
C GLY A 66 -5.45 -29.08 -7.18
#